data_20a13a450159db42485a7d7dfa1480f4
#
_entry.id   20a13a450159db42485a7d7dfa1480f4
#
_cell.length_a   1.000
_cell.length_b   1.000
_cell.length_c   1.000
_cell.angle_alpha   90.00
_cell.angle_beta   90.00
_cell.angle_gamma   90.00
#
_symmetry.space_group_name_H-M   'P 1'
#
loop_
_entity.id
_entity.type
_entity.pdbx_description
1 polymer ?
#
loop_
_entity_poly.entity_id
_entity_poly.type
_entity_poly.pdbx_seq_one_letter_code
_entity_poly.pdbx_strand_id
1 'polypeptide(L)'
;GRLLTNQNRLAYLYFPNGIPRGIWYPEKTGVNGELIRLNEWMSPLEPFKEEIIIPGNIWTPEGNGHVDGTPTWLTGHDYDSRGVNAGGVSADQIVARHLRDQTLLPSLELSTKGEGYFSNSLPRNAISWSAPDRPMTREIEPRTIFDRMFSTKSSVNSNRSVMDSVLADARSLSSVVSAADSLRLDEYFESIRALERRIEFAERQSTEMLNDRALTDTLVAPTPGIPADHESYVRLMMDLMILAFQSDATRVITFMLDHGQSNRYFNFIPEVDGTWHALSHYQNASGMTEDDDGTTSWESVEQKRAMYAEVVRWHHSQVAYLLGRMKNIREPDGNTLLDNSMILMGGAIGDGNEHDASHLPTLLAGRGGGTIKTGRYINHDEPTDLASIHVALMQRMGVPIERLGTAGSTYEGLI
;
A
#
# COMPACT_ATOMS: atom_id res chain seq x y z
N GLY A 1 -30.13 -11.04 5.99
CA GLY A 1 -29.47 -10.00 5.27
C GLY A 1 -28.84 -9.03 6.25
N ARG A 2 -27.51 -9.12 6.47
CA ARG A 2 -26.77 -8.06 7.14
C ARG A 2 -26.79 -6.88 6.19
N LEU A 3 -27.39 -5.76 6.58
CA LEU A 3 -27.12 -4.47 5.95
C LEU A 3 -25.61 -4.29 6.06
N LEU A 4 -24.90 -4.42 4.93
CA LEU A 4 -23.48 -4.13 4.85
C LEU A 4 -23.36 -2.64 5.15
N THR A 5 -23.05 -2.30 6.38
CA THR A 5 -22.60 -0.96 6.76
C THR A 5 -21.40 -0.66 5.88
N ASN A 6 -21.37 0.53 5.33
CA ASN A 6 -20.34 1.08 4.45
C ASN A 6 -18.95 0.58 4.88
N GLN A 7 -18.38 -0.33 4.08
CA GLN A 7 -17.12 -0.99 4.43
C GLN A 7 -16.01 -0.35 3.62
N ASN A 8 -15.40 0.70 4.18
CA ASN A 8 -14.28 1.36 3.54
C ASN A 8 -13.11 0.39 3.38
N ARG A 9 -12.37 0.56 2.29
CA ARG A 9 -11.13 -0.14 1.97
C ARG A 9 -9.99 0.85 1.88
N LEU A 10 -8.81 0.44 2.30
CA LEU A 10 -7.62 1.27 2.33
C LEU A 10 -6.48 0.57 1.60
N ALA A 11 -5.92 1.23 0.60
CA ALA A 11 -4.68 0.78 -0.03
C ALA A 11 -3.63 1.89 -0.04
N TYR A 12 -2.38 1.47 0.17
CA TYR A 12 -1.20 2.30 0.08
C TYR A 12 -0.33 1.81 -1.08
N LEU A 13 -0.08 2.67 -2.07
CA LEU A 13 0.79 2.42 -3.21
C LEU A 13 2.09 3.20 -3.01
N TYR A 14 3.17 2.49 -2.65
CA TYR A 14 4.45 3.13 -2.44
C TYR A 14 5.21 3.34 -3.75
N PHE A 15 5.62 4.57 -3.98
CA PHE A 15 6.35 5.03 -5.13
C PHE A 15 7.80 5.37 -4.73
N PRO A 16 8.81 4.56 -5.11
CA PRO A 16 10.20 4.80 -4.75
C PRO A 16 10.87 5.89 -5.59
N ASN A 17 12.08 6.25 -5.21
CA ASN A 17 13.02 7.13 -5.91
C ASN A 17 12.59 8.60 -6.11
N GLY A 18 11.43 9.03 -5.60
CA GLY A 18 10.96 10.41 -5.78
C GLY A 18 10.58 10.76 -7.21
N ILE A 19 10.54 12.04 -7.52
CA ILE A 19 10.10 12.60 -8.80
C ILE A 19 11.04 13.74 -9.26
N PRO A 20 11.10 14.05 -10.56
CA PRO A 20 11.67 15.31 -11.01
C PRO A 20 10.88 16.48 -10.44
N ARG A 21 11.55 17.50 -9.93
CA ARG A 21 10.90 18.66 -9.33
C ARG A 21 9.85 19.28 -10.27
N GLY A 22 8.65 19.56 -9.76
CA GLY A 22 7.61 20.34 -10.44
C GLY A 22 6.65 19.53 -11.32
N ILE A 23 6.78 18.21 -11.44
CA ILE A 23 5.91 17.40 -12.32
C ILE A 23 4.67 16.80 -11.64
N TRP A 24 4.52 16.95 -10.33
CA TRP A 24 3.41 16.34 -9.56
C TRP A 24 2.19 17.25 -9.39
N TYR A 25 2.27 18.50 -9.83
CA TYR A 25 1.21 19.48 -9.64
C TYR A 25 0.32 19.62 -10.87
N PRO A 26 -1.00 19.92 -10.71
CA PRO A 26 -1.89 20.13 -11.83
C PRO A 26 -1.43 21.34 -12.66
N GLU A 27 -1.72 21.30 -13.96
CA GLU A 27 -1.42 22.42 -14.87
C GLU A 27 -2.38 23.60 -14.61
N LYS A 28 -3.64 23.30 -14.30
CA LYS A 28 -4.67 24.31 -14.07
C LYS A 28 -5.66 23.89 -12.99
N THR A 29 -5.89 24.79 -12.06
CA THR A 29 -6.90 24.65 -11.00
C THR A 29 -7.96 25.75 -11.08
N GLY A 30 -9.13 25.49 -10.49
CA GLY A 30 -10.15 26.49 -10.23
C GLY A 30 -9.83 27.34 -9.00
N VAL A 31 -10.73 28.27 -8.67
CA VAL A 31 -10.53 29.24 -7.58
C VAL A 31 -10.47 28.55 -6.21
N ASN A 32 -11.19 27.44 -6.03
CA ASN A 32 -11.19 26.68 -4.78
C ASN A 32 -10.36 25.39 -4.88
N GLY A 33 -9.41 25.34 -5.82
CA GLY A 33 -8.55 24.19 -6.01
C GLY A 33 -9.13 23.07 -6.89
N GLU A 34 -10.29 23.27 -7.53
CA GLU A 34 -10.86 22.25 -8.43
C GLU A 34 -9.86 21.86 -9.52
N LEU A 35 -9.69 20.57 -9.77
CA LEU A 35 -8.80 20.06 -10.82
C LEU A 35 -9.43 20.30 -12.21
N ILE A 36 -8.95 21.33 -12.92
CA ILE A 36 -9.42 21.65 -14.28
C ILE A 36 -8.65 20.84 -15.31
N ARG A 37 -7.32 20.83 -15.21
CA ARG A 37 -6.42 20.07 -16.09
C ARG A 37 -5.19 19.60 -15.33
N LEU A 38 -4.85 18.34 -15.50
CA LEU A 38 -3.59 17.78 -15.02
C LEU A 38 -2.45 18.15 -15.98
N ASN A 39 -1.20 18.10 -15.52
CA ASN A 39 -0.05 18.32 -16.38
C ASN A 39 0.19 17.08 -17.29
N GLU A 40 1.10 17.21 -18.24
CA GLU A 40 1.41 16.15 -19.22
C GLU A 40 1.84 14.82 -18.56
N TRP A 41 2.59 14.87 -17.47
CA TRP A 41 3.09 13.69 -16.75
C TRP A 41 2.00 12.98 -15.93
N MET A 42 0.98 13.71 -15.56
CA MET A 42 -0.20 13.19 -14.88
C MET A 42 -1.37 12.90 -15.84
N SER A 43 -1.20 13.14 -17.15
CA SER A 43 -2.26 13.00 -18.17
C SER A 43 -2.98 11.63 -18.17
N PRO A 44 -2.36 10.49 -17.83
CA PRO A 44 -3.10 9.23 -17.69
C PRO A 44 -4.21 9.27 -16.64
N LEU A 45 -4.10 10.14 -15.64
CA LEU A 45 -5.09 10.34 -14.57
C LEU A 45 -6.18 11.36 -14.93
N GLU A 46 -6.09 12.07 -16.06
CA GLU A 46 -7.08 13.08 -16.48
C GLU A 46 -8.54 12.55 -16.47
N PRO A 47 -8.84 11.30 -16.92
CA PRO A 47 -10.19 10.75 -16.85
C PRO A 47 -10.71 10.52 -15.42
N PHE A 48 -9.82 10.57 -14.43
CA PHE A 48 -10.11 10.30 -13.02
C PHE A 48 -9.93 11.52 -12.13
N LYS A 49 -9.75 12.72 -12.69
CA LYS A 49 -9.48 13.93 -11.90
C LYS A 49 -10.59 14.26 -10.87
N GLU A 50 -11.82 13.86 -11.15
CA GLU A 50 -12.95 14.04 -10.22
C GLU A 50 -12.93 13.05 -9.03
N GLU A 51 -12.14 11.97 -9.11
CA GLU A 51 -12.00 10.93 -8.07
C GLU A 51 -10.73 11.08 -7.25
N ILE A 52 -9.87 12.08 -7.54
CA ILE A 52 -8.58 12.23 -6.86
C ILE A 52 -8.47 13.55 -6.09
N ILE A 53 -7.62 13.54 -5.08
CA ILE A 53 -7.07 14.73 -4.40
C ILE A 53 -5.56 14.71 -4.58
N ILE A 54 -4.98 15.86 -4.86
CA ILE A 54 -3.53 16.07 -4.87
C ILE A 54 -3.22 17.06 -3.74
N PRO A 55 -2.77 16.60 -2.56
CA PRO A 55 -2.27 17.50 -1.52
C PRO A 55 -0.88 18.01 -1.91
N GLY A 56 -0.69 19.30 -1.90
CA GLY A 56 0.60 19.96 -2.12
C GLY A 56 1.30 20.32 -0.81
N ASN A 57 2.59 20.60 -0.88
CA ASN A 57 3.44 20.93 0.26
C ASN A 57 3.38 19.90 1.41
N ILE A 58 3.32 18.63 1.04
CA ILE A 58 3.39 17.51 1.99
C ILE A 58 4.85 17.19 2.28
N TRP A 59 5.15 16.94 3.52
CA TRP A 59 6.48 16.57 3.97
C TRP A 59 6.44 15.52 5.07
N THR A 60 7.58 14.93 5.39
CA THR A 60 7.79 14.19 6.64
C THR A 60 8.94 14.82 7.39
N PRO A 61 8.77 15.20 8.66
CA PRO A 61 9.85 15.80 9.45
C PRO A 61 10.94 14.79 9.81
N GLU A 62 10.63 13.51 9.70
CA GLU A 62 11.47 12.41 10.08
C GLU A 62 11.79 11.53 8.86
N GLY A 63 13.05 11.14 8.71
CA GLY A 63 13.52 10.23 7.67
C GLY A 63 13.53 10.83 6.26
N ASN A 64 14.67 10.72 5.60
CA ASN A 64 14.83 11.11 4.22
C ASN A 64 15.59 10.04 3.42
N GLY A 65 15.51 10.15 2.10
CA GLY A 65 16.18 9.24 1.18
C GLY A 65 15.62 7.82 1.20
N HIS A 66 16.34 6.93 0.57
CA HIS A 66 15.86 5.57 0.28
C HIS A 66 15.80 4.67 1.52
N VAL A 67 16.72 4.86 2.47
CA VAL A 67 16.83 3.98 3.64
C VAL A 67 15.82 4.38 4.71
N ASP A 68 15.91 5.61 5.18
CA ASP A 68 15.15 6.09 6.33
C ASP A 68 13.71 6.46 5.92
N GLY A 69 13.53 7.04 4.73
CA GLY A 69 12.22 7.44 4.23
C GLY A 69 11.25 6.28 4.00
N THR A 70 11.76 5.12 3.55
CA THR A 70 10.87 3.98 3.24
C THR A 70 10.05 3.52 4.46
N PRO A 71 10.65 3.20 5.62
CA PRO A 71 9.86 2.85 6.81
C PRO A 71 9.06 4.02 7.37
N THR A 72 9.64 5.24 7.35
CA THR A 72 8.99 6.45 7.87
C THR A 72 7.71 6.78 7.14
N TRP A 73 7.59 6.43 5.86
CA TRP A 73 6.44 6.76 5.03
C TRP A 73 5.10 6.32 5.62
N LEU A 74 5.00 5.14 6.26
CA LEU A 74 3.78 4.67 6.92
C LEU A 74 3.85 4.67 8.44
N THR A 75 5.02 4.77 9.06
CA THR A 75 5.12 4.83 10.52
C THR A 75 5.02 6.27 11.03
N GLY A 76 5.43 7.27 10.24
CA GLY A 76 5.54 8.66 10.67
C GLY A 76 6.58 8.89 11.76
N HIS A 77 7.46 7.91 11.99
CA HIS A 77 8.54 7.97 12.97
C HIS A 77 9.90 7.95 12.29
N ASP A 78 10.90 8.51 12.96
CA ASP A 78 12.29 8.38 12.53
C ASP A 78 12.75 6.92 12.57
N TYR A 79 13.57 6.55 11.61
CA TYR A 79 14.13 5.21 11.51
C TYR A 79 15.52 5.15 12.15
N ASP A 80 15.69 4.29 13.16
CA ASP A 80 17.00 4.00 13.74
C ASP A 80 17.67 2.83 13.00
N SER A 81 18.57 3.17 12.09
CA SER A 81 19.33 2.20 11.29
C SER A 81 20.23 1.26 12.13
N ARG A 82 20.67 1.67 13.30
CA ARG A 82 21.53 0.86 14.19
C ARG A 82 20.76 -0.29 14.84
N GLY A 83 19.50 -0.05 15.15
CA GLY A 83 18.62 -1.02 15.80
C GLY A 83 17.63 -1.71 14.87
N VAL A 84 17.61 -1.37 13.58
CA VAL A 84 16.54 -1.80 12.67
C VAL A 84 15.17 -1.47 13.27
N ASN A 85 14.98 -0.20 13.63
CA ASN A 85 13.81 0.23 14.38
C ASN A 85 13.08 1.35 13.63
N ALA A 86 11.85 1.08 13.19
CA ALA A 86 10.98 2.02 12.47
C ALA A 86 10.22 2.99 13.41
N GLY A 87 10.57 3.03 14.68
CA GLY A 87 10.01 3.95 15.67
C GLY A 87 8.58 3.63 16.11
N GLY A 88 7.80 2.92 15.29
CA GLY A 88 6.40 2.65 15.57
C GLY A 88 5.80 1.55 14.71
N VAL A 89 4.52 1.32 14.92
CA VAL A 89 3.67 0.48 14.06
C VAL A 89 3.18 1.33 12.89
N SER A 90 3.22 0.78 11.69
CA SER A 90 2.73 1.49 10.50
C SER A 90 1.21 1.63 10.46
N ALA A 91 0.72 2.65 9.76
CA ALA A 91 -0.70 3.00 9.67
C ALA A 91 -1.56 1.83 9.18
N ASP A 92 -1.12 1.09 8.16
CA ASP A 92 -1.79 -0.11 7.65
C ASP A 92 -1.94 -1.19 8.72
N GLN A 93 -0.89 -1.43 9.52
CA GLN A 93 -0.90 -2.45 10.57
C GLN A 93 -1.74 -2.04 11.80
N ILE A 94 -1.88 -0.76 12.07
CA ILE A 94 -2.82 -0.25 13.07
C ILE A 94 -4.26 -0.55 12.62
N VAL A 95 -4.61 -0.26 11.36
CA VAL A 95 -5.92 -0.60 10.79
C VAL A 95 -6.14 -2.11 10.75
N ALA A 96 -5.15 -2.88 10.31
CA ALA A 96 -5.21 -4.34 10.26
C ALA A 96 -5.54 -4.95 11.62
N ARG A 97 -4.94 -4.45 12.70
CA ARG A 97 -5.26 -4.87 14.08
C ARG A 97 -6.69 -4.53 14.49
N HIS A 98 -7.17 -3.36 14.12
CA HIS A 98 -8.54 -2.94 14.40
C HIS A 98 -9.57 -3.81 13.69
N LEU A 99 -9.27 -4.24 12.46
CA LEU A 99 -10.16 -5.04 11.61
C LEU A 99 -9.90 -6.56 11.67
N ARG A 100 -8.97 -7.04 12.48
CA ARG A 100 -8.41 -8.41 12.47
C ARG A 100 -9.45 -9.54 12.49
N ASP A 101 -10.61 -9.31 13.09
CA ASP A 101 -11.66 -10.31 13.25
C ASP A 101 -12.82 -10.08 12.24
N GLN A 102 -12.65 -9.18 11.27
CA GLN A 102 -13.67 -8.80 10.31
C GLN A 102 -13.41 -9.32 8.88
N THR A 103 -12.17 -9.69 8.59
CA THR A 103 -11.73 -10.17 7.28
C THR A 103 -10.88 -11.43 7.42
N LEU A 104 -10.78 -12.23 6.34
CA LEU A 104 -9.94 -13.43 6.30
C LEU A 104 -8.46 -13.10 6.56
N LEU A 105 -7.96 -12.09 5.88
CA LEU A 105 -6.61 -11.57 6.05
C LEU A 105 -6.70 -10.19 6.71
N PRO A 106 -6.06 -9.96 7.86
CA PRO A 106 -6.04 -8.64 8.49
C PRO A 106 -5.51 -7.55 7.56
N SER A 107 -4.51 -7.89 6.76
CA SER A 107 -3.90 -7.06 5.72
C SER A 107 -3.23 -7.91 4.66
N LEU A 108 -2.85 -7.29 3.55
CA LEU A 108 -2.12 -7.91 2.46
C LEU A 108 -0.97 -6.98 2.04
N GLU A 109 0.25 -7.42 2.25
CA GLU A 109 1.47 -6.68 1.92
C GLU A 109 2.04 -7.23 0.61
N LEU A 110 2.13 -6.37 -0.41
CA LEU A 110 2.52 -6.71 -1.77
C LEU A 110 3.74 -5.91 -2.22
N SER A 111 4.50 -6.49 -3.15
CA SER A 111 5.56 -5.79 -3.86
C SER A 111 5.78 -6.40 -5.25
N THR A 112 6.41 -5.66 -6.15
CA THR A 112 6.93 -6.20 -7.42
C THR A 112 8.35 -6.73 -7.30
N LYS A 113 9.00 -6.51 -6.15
CA LYS A 113 10.38 -6.93 -5.91
C LYS A 113 10.48 -7.67 -4.59
N GLY A 114 10.99 -8.89 -4.66
CA GLY A 114 11.43 -9.64 -3.49
C GLY A 114 12.70 -9.05 -2.88
N GLU A 115 13.25 -9.75 -1.90
CA GLU A 115 14.60 -9.47 -1.43
C GLU A 115 15.58 -9.69 -2.58
N GLY A 116 16.47 -8.76 -2.82
CA GLY A 116 17.35 -8.82 -3.98
C GLY A 116 18.60 -7.99 -3.82
N TYR A 117 19.38 -7.98 -4.88
CA TYR A 117 20.79 -7.59 -5.01
C TYR A 117 21.24 -6.32 -4.26
N PHE A 118 20.39 -5.28 -4.16
CA PHE A 118 20.71 -4.04 -3.44
C PHE A 118 19.92 -3.85 -2.17
N SER A 119 19.18 -4.83 -1.72
CA SER A 119 18.21 -4.67 -0.66
C SER A 119 18.42 -5.58 0.53
N ASN A 120 19.67 -5.88 0.85
CA ASN A 120 19.99 -6.54 2.12
C ASN A 120 19.67 -5.67 3.34
N SER A 121 19.26 -4.39 3.13
CA SER A 121 18.76 -3.57 4.21
C SER A 121 17.24 -3.66 4.26
N LEU A 122 16.71 -4.23 5.32
CA LEU A 122 15.28 -4.31 5.64
C LEU A 122 14.51 -2.99 5.44
N PRO A 123 15.06 -1.79 5.77
CA PRO A 123 14.37 -0.52 5.61
C PRO A 123 13.91 -0.22 4.18
N ARG A 124 14.73 -0.52 3.18
CA ARG A 124 14.39 -0.27 1.77
C ARG A 124 13.29 -1.18 1.24
N ASN A 125 13.01 -2.26 1.96
CA ASN A 125 12.13 -3.35 1.53
C ASN A 125 10.79 -3.37 2.24
N ALA A 126 10.57 -2.53 3.25
CA ALA A 126 9.37 -2.60 4.07
C ALA A 126 8.84 -1.21 4.41
N ILE A 127 7.60 -0.96 3.97
CA ILE A 127 6.79 0.17 4.45
C ILE A 127 5.87 -0.24 5.60
N SER A 128 5.53 -1.53 5.70
CA SER A 128 4.63 -2.09 6.70
C SER A 128 5.38 -2.67 7.89
N TRP A 129 5.01 -2.27 9.10
CA TRP A 129 5.68 -2.66 10.35
C TRP A 129 4.67 -3.03 11.41
N SER A 130 4.67 -4.30 11.83
CA SER A 130 3.77 -4.78 12.89
C SER A 130 4.25 -4.43 14.30
N ALA A 131 5.52 -4.08 14.47
CA ALA A 131 6.13 -3.51 15.66
C ALA A 131 7.31 -2.64 15.22
N PRO A 132 7.87 -1.79 16.09
CA PRO A 132 9.01 -0.94 15.72
C PRO A 132 10.19 -1.69 15.10
N ASP A 133 10.44 -2.91 15.53
CA ASP A 133 11.52 -3.80 15.10
C ASP A 133 11.07 -4.98 14.22
N ARG A 134 9.81 -4.98 13.78
CA ARG A 134 9.21 -6.12 13.08
C ARG A 134 8.54 -5.71 11.77
N PRO A 135 9.31 -5.71 10.66
CA PRO A 135 8.74 -5.47 9.34
C PRO A 135 7.81 -6.62 8.93
N MET A 136 6.80 -6.30 8.13
CA MET A 136 5.94 -7.30 7.51
C MET A 136 6.60 -7.85 6.25
N THR A 137 6.45 -9.16 6.05
CA THR A 137 6.86 -9.82 4.81
C THR A 137 5.88 -9.47 3.70
N ARG A 138 6.38 -9.02 2.58
CA ARG A 138 5.59 -8.74 1.38
C ARG A 138 5.57 -9.92 0.41
N GLU A 139 4.45 -10.11 -0.23
CA GLU A 139 4.27 -11.15 -1.24
C GLU A 139 4.51 -10.58 -2.64
N ILE A 140 5.19 -11.34 -3.48
CA ILE A 140 5.55 -10.93 -4.85
C ILE A 140 4.98 -11.89 -5.90
N GLU A 141 4.58 -13.09 -5.51
CA GLU A 141 4.09 -14.09 -6.44
C GLU A 141 2.56 -14.05 -6.55
N PRO A 142 1.99 -13.75 -7.74
CA PRO A 142 0.55 -13.64 -7.94
C PRO A 142 -0.23 -14.89 -7.53
N ARG A 143 0.31 -16.06 -7.81
CA ARG A 143 -0.34 -17.32 -7.47
C ARG A 143 -0.43 -17.53 -5.96
N THR A 144 0.62 -17.23 -5.22
CA THR A 144 0.64 -17.33 -3.76
C THR A 144 -0.38 -16.37 -3.12
N ILE A 145 -0.50 -15.14 -3.66
CA ILE A 145 -1.51 -14.17 -3.21
C ILE A 145 -2.92 -14.73 -3.41
N PHE A 146 -3.20 -15.25 -4.59
CA PHE A 146 -4.48 -15.87 -4.92
C PHE A 146 -4.80 -17.05 -3.98
N ASP A 147 -3.84 -17.96 -3.79
CA ASP A 147 -4.03 -19.13 -2.94
C ASP A 147 -4.25 -18.74 -1.45
N ARG A 148 -3.63 -17.67 -0.96
CA ARG A 148 -3.89 -17.13 0.40
C ARG A 148 -5.31 -16.62 0.57
N MET A 149 -5.92 -16.06 -0.46
CA MET A 149 -7.30 -15.57 -0.44
C MET A 149 -8.33 -16.69 -0.60
N PHE A 150 -8.00 -17.71 -1.39
CA PHE A 150 -8.97 -18.72 -1.85
C PHE A 150 -8.58 -20.17 -1.52
N SER A 151 -7.56 -20.39 -0.65
CA SER A 151 -7.16 -21.74 -0.30
C SER A 151 -8.32 -22.53 0.34
N THR A 152 -8.60 -23.64 -0.27
CA THR A 152 -9.77 -24.50 -0.06
C THR A 152 -9.76 -25.26 1.26
N LYS A 153 -10.94 -25.73 1.66
CA LYS A 153 -11.31 -26.54 2.84
C LYS A 153 -10.29 -27.57 3.38
N SER A 154 -9.33 -27.99 2.57
CA SER A 154 -8.32 -29.00 2.97
C SER A 154 -7.36 -28.50 4.04
N SER A 155 -6.88 -27.27 3.93
CA SER A 155 -5.96 -26.68 4.92
C SER A 155 -6.70 -26.25 6.20
N VAL A 156 -7.93 -25.77 6.07
CA VAL A 156 -8.78 -25.34 7.19
C VAL A 156 -9.19 -26.52 8.05
N ASN A 157 -9.61 -27.63 7.45
CA ASN A 157 -9.97 -28.85 8.18
C ASN A 157 -8.78 -29.49 8.93
N SER A 158 -7.58 -29.44 8.34
CA SER A 158 -6.36 -29.91 9.00
C SER A 158 -6.02 -29.05 10.21
N ASN A 159 -6.15 -27.71 10.11
CA ASN A 159 -5.87 -26.79 11.19
C ASN A 159 -6.90 -26.93 12.33
N ARG A 160 -8.18 -27.18 12.02
CA ARG A 160 -9.23 -27.40 13.01
C ARG A 160 -8.97 -28.67 13.84
N SER A 161 -8.59 -29.76 13.18
CA SER A 161 -8.24 -31.02 13.87
C SER A 161 -7.03 -30.88 14.81
N VAL A 162 -6.03 -30.12 14.41
CA VAL A 162 -4.85 -29.80 15.27
C VAL A 162 -5.27 -28.95 16.46
N MET A 163 -6.14 -27.96 16.27
CA MET A 163 -6.60 -27.07 17.32
C MET A 163 -7.47 -27.78 18.34
N ASP A 164 -8.36 -28.68 17.91
CA ASP A 164 -9.17 -29.49 18.83
C ASP A 164 -8.29 -30.33 19.75
N SER A 165 -7.19 -30.87 19.22
CA SER A 165 -6.20 -31.62 20.02
C SER A 165 -5.46 -30.71 21.01
N VAL A 166 -5.00 -29.55 20.57
CA VAL A 166 -4.31 -28.56 21.42
C VAL A 166 -5.21 -28.02 22.53
N LEU A 167 -6.49 -27.77 22.23
CA LEU A 167 -7.49 -27.35 23.23
C LEU A 167 -7.77 -28.42 24.28
N ALA A 168 -7.82 -29.70 23.86
CA ALA A 168 -7.99 -30.82 24.80
C ALA A 168 -6.80 -30.96 25.74
N ASP A 169 -5.57 -30.86 25.22
CA ASP A 169 -4.34 -30.89 26.02
C ASP A 169 -4.24 -29.69 27.00
N ALA A 170 -4.55 -28.49 26.51
CA ALA A 170 -4.50 -27.29 27.34
C ALA A 170 -5.56 -27.28 28.46
N ARG A 171 -6.77 -27.81 28.23
CA ARG A 171 -7.80 -28.00 29.28
C ARG A 171 -7.36 -28.98 30.33
N SER A 172 -6.64 -30.03 29.97
CA SER A 172 -6.06 -30.97 30.90
C SER A 172 -4.99 -30.32 31.81
N LEU A 173 -4.19 -29.41 31.26
CA LEU A 173 -3.18 -28.65 31.98
C LEU A 173 -3.79 -27.63 32.96
N SER A 174 -4.92 -26.99 32.62
CA SER A 174 -5.55 -25.94 33.47
C SER A 174 -5.96 -26.40 34.84
N SER A 175 -6.13 -27.72 35.05
CA SER A 175 -6.48 -28.32 36.34
C SER A 175 -5.28 -28.51 37.30
N VAL A 176 -4.04 -28.24 36.86
CA VAL A 176 -2.80 -28.62 37.56
C VAL A 176 -1.84 -27.45 37.77
N VAL A 177 -2.14 -26.25 37.22
CA VAL A 177 -1.22 -25.12 37.20
C VAL A 177 -1.48 -24.07 38.28
N SER A 178 -0.45 -23.28 38.62
CA SER A 178 -0.53 -22.18 39.59
C SER A 178 -1.41 -21.02 39.08
N ALA A 179 -1.85 -20.12 39.98
CA ALA A 179 -2.68 -18.97 39.66
C ALA A 179 -1.98 -18.00 38.65
N ALA A 180 -0.66 -17.91 38.69
CA ALA A 180 0.10 -17.08 37.74
C ALA A 180 0.18 -17.71 36.34
N ASP A 181 0.21 -19.03 36.27
CA ASP A 181 0.21 -19.76 34.99
C ASP A 181 -1.21 -19.87 34.43
N SER A 182 -2.24 -19.81 35.27
CA SER A 182 -3.64 -19.73 34.86
C SER A 182 -3.91 -18.48 34.00
N LEU A 183 -3.34 -17.34 34.36
CA LEU A 183 -3.45 -16.11 33.54
C LEU A 183 -2.83 -16.27 32.14
N ARG A 184 -1.68 -16.91 32.04
CA ARG A 184 -1.03 -17.22 30.76
C ARG A 184 -1.80 -18.24 29.94
N LEU A 185 -2.45 -19.20 30.59
CA LEU A 185 -3.35 -20.14 29.93
C LEU A 185 -4.62 -19.45 29.42
N ASP A 186 -5.17 -18.50 30.14
CA ASP A 186 -6.33 -17.72 29.71
C ASP A 186 -5.99 -16.87 28.47
N GLU A 187 -4.82 -16.21 28.41
CA GLU A 187 -4.31 -15.52 27.24
C GLU A 187 -4.12 -16.49 26.06
N TYR A 188 -3.61 -17.68 26.30
CA TYR A 188 -3.45 -18.71 25.30
C TYR A 188 -4.80 -19.20 24.77
N PHE A 189 -5.80 -19.44 25.66
CA PHE A 189 -7.16 -19.80 25.26
C PHE A 189 -7.84 -18.69 24.43
N GLU A 190 -7.67 -17.42 24.79
CA GLU A 190 -8.19 -16.32 23.98
C GLU A 190 -7.53 -16.26 22.58
N SER A 191 -6.24 -16.53 22.50
CA SER A 191 -5.53 -16.61 21.22
C SER A 191 -6.07 -17.74 20.35
N ILE A 192 -6.36 -18.91 20.93
CA ILE A 192 -6.96 -20.04 20.21
C ILE A 192 -8.39 -19.70 19.77
N ARG A 193 -9.21 -19.11 20.62
CA ARG A 193 -10.57 -18.67 20.27
C ARG A 193 -10.57 -17.62 19.15
N ALA A 194 -9.59 -16.71 19.16
CA ALA A 194 -9.41 -15.75 18.06
C ALA A 194 -9.09 -16.48 16.75
N LEU A 195 -8.27 -17.53 16.80
CA LEU A 195 -7.94 -18.34 15.63
C LEU A 195 -9.15 -19.16 15.15
N GLU A 196 -9.94 -19.75 16.06
CA GLU A 196 -11.20 -20.44 15.74
C GLU A 196 -12.19 -19.50 15.00
N ARG A 197 -12.40 -18.30 15.54
CA ARG A 197 -13.28 -17.31 14.89
C ARG A 197 -12.80 -16.95 13.48
N ARG A 198 -11.48 -16.87 13.26
CA ARG A 198 -10.90 -16.62 11.93
C ARG A 198 -11.11 -17.78 10.98
N ILE A 199 -10.97 -19.02 11.45
CA ILE A 199 -11.24 -20.23 10.68
C ILE A 199 -12.72 -20.30 10.28
N GLU A 200 -13.63 -20.09 11.22
CA GLU A 200 -15.08 -20.07 10.95
C GLU A 200 -15.48 -18.95 10.00
N PHE A 201 -14.82 -17.79 10.12
CA PHE A 201 -15.03 -16.68 9.20
C PHE A 201 -14.56 -17.05 7.78
N ALA A 202 -13.36 -17.65 7.67
CA ALA A 202 -12.80 -18.12 6.40
C ALA A 202 -13.69 -19.18 5.71
N GLU A 203 -14.23 -20.12 6.50
CA GLU A 203 -15.15 -21.15 5.99
C GLU A 203 -16.47 -20.53 5.45
N ARG A 204 -17.02 -19.56 6.19
CA ARG A 204 -18.23 -18.85 5.74
C ARG A 204 -17.98 -18.03 4.51
N GLN A 205 -16.93 -17.22 4.50
CA GLN A 205 -16.56 -16.38 3.36
C GLN A 205 -16.26 -17.22 2.11
N SER A 206 -15.52 -18.32 2.24
CA SER A 206 -15.25 -19.25 1.14
C SER A 206 -16.56 -19.87 0.60
N THR A 207 -17.53 -20.15 1.46
CA THR A 207 -18.83 -20.70 1.06
C THR A 207 -19.69 -19.64 0.38
N GLU A 208 -19.70 -18.41 0.89
CA GLU A 208 -20.43 -17.29 0.28
C GLU A 208 -19.85 -16.93 -1.09
N MET A 209 -18.53 -16.88 -1.22
CA MET A 209 -17.82 -16.66 -2.49
C MET A 209 -18.14 -17.72 -3.54
N LEU A 210 -18.14 -19.00 -3.16
CA LEU A 210 -18.46 -20.10 -4.08
C LEU A 210 -19.94 -20.08 -4.53
N ASN A 211 -20.80 -19.41 -3.78
CA ASN A 211 -22.21 -19.24 -4.12
C ASN A 211 -22.47 -17.97 -4.96
N ASP A 212 -21.51 -17.04 -5.02
CA ASP A 212 -21.58 -15.86 -5.87
C ASP A 212 -21.11 -16.19 -7.29
N ARG A 213 -22.08 -16.44 -8.20
CA ARG A 213 -21.80 -16.77 -9.60
C ARG A 213 -21.04 -15.66 -10.34
N ALA A 214 -21.29 -14.40 -10.05
CA ALA A 214 -20.61 -13.28 -10.71
C ALA A 214 -19.12 -13.24 -10.34
N LEU A 215 -18.78 -13.64 -9.12
CA LEU A 215 -17.41 -13.75 -8.66
C LEU A 215 -16.73 -15.03 -9.18
N THR A 216 -17.40 -16.19 -9.12
CA THR A 216 -16.83 -17.48 -9.53
C THR A 216 -16.54 -17.56 -11.02
N ASP A 217 -17.34 -16.91 -11.87
CA ASP A 217 -17.10 -16.86 -13.32
C ASP A 217 -15.85 -16.04 -13.69
N THR A 218 -15.34 -15.20 -12.78
CA THR A 218 -14.13 -14.39 -12.96
C THR A 218 -12.90 -14.95 -12.22
N LEU A 219 -13.07 -15.93 -11.34
CA LEU A 219 -12.01 -16.51 -10.53
C LEU A 219 -11.13 -17.46 -11.36
N VAL A 220 -10.17 -16.90 -12.08
CA VAL A 220 -9.11 -17.66 -12.73
C VAL A 220 -7.82 -17.52 -11.94
N ALA A 221 -7.34 -18.62 -11.36
CA ALA A 221 -6.07 -18.61 -10.64
C ALA A 221 -4.92 -18.24 -11.60
N PRO A 222 -4.04 -17.30 -11.24
CA PRO A 222 -2.84 -17.01 -12.03
C PRO A 222 -1.98 -18.23 -12.23
N THR A 223 -1.25 -18.30 -13.34
CA THR A 223 -0.19 -19.28 -13.51
C THR A 223 0.90 -19.06 -12.46
N PRO A 224 1.55 -20.12 -11.93
CA PRO A 224 2.68 -19.95 -11.05
C PRO A 224 3.82 -19.16 -11.69
N GLY A 225 4.51 -18.38 -10.87
CA GLY A 225 5.65 -17.57 -11.27
C GLY A 225 5.31 -16.08 -11.50
N ILE A 226 6.35 -15.31 -11.66
CA ILE A 226 6.27 -13.87 -11.90
C ILE A 226 6.26 -13.62 -13.42
N PRO A 227 5.29 -12.87 -13.97
CA PRO A 227 5.29 -12.49 -15.37
C PRO A 227 6.59 -11.78 -15.77
N ALA A 228 7.12 -12.12 -16.96
CA ALA A 228 8.35 -11.50 -17.47
C ALA A 228 8.12 -10.05 -17.90
N ASP A 229 6.94 -9.73 -18.43
CA ASP A 229 6.54 -8.37 -18.77
C ASP A 229 6.11 -7.61 -17.51
N HIS A 230 6.82 -6.51 -17.23
CA HIS A 230 6.62 -5.75 -15.99
C HIS A 230 5.26 -5.08 -15.91
N GLU A 231 4.73 -4.56 -17.03
CA GLU A 231 3.41 -3.94 -17.06
C GLU A 231 2.31 -4.96 -16.76
N SER A 232 2.36 -6.11 -17.43
CA SER A 232 1.43 -7.22 -17.16
C SER A 232 1.52 -7.70 -15.71
N TYR A 233 2.73 -7.73 -15.15
CA TYR A 233 2.94 -8.11 -13.75
C TYR A 233 2.30 -7.12 -12.78
N VAL A 234 2.59 -5.83 -12.92
CA VAL A 234 2.01 -4.78 -12.06
C VAL A 234 0.49 -4.79 -12.14
N ARG A 235 -0.08 -4.90 -13.37
CA ARG A 235 -1.54 -4.97 -13.57
C ARG A 235 -2.16 -6.22 -12.95
N LEU A 236 -1.50 -7.37 -13.06
CA LEU A 236 -1.96 -8.60 -12.40
C LEU A 236 -1.98 -8.46 -10.87
N MET A 237 -0.95 -7.84 -10.28
CA MET A 237 -0.93 -7.53 -8.84
C MET A 237 -2.09 -6.60 -8.46
N MET A 238 -2.38 -5.57 -9.26
CA MET A 238 -3.51 -4.66 -9.05
C MET A 238 -4.86 -5.37 -9.21
N ASP A 239 -5.00 -6.30 -10.15
CA ASP A 239 -6.20 -7.12 -10.29
C ASP A 239 -6.44 -8.02 -9.07
N LEU A 240 -5.37 -8.55 -8.47
CA LEU A 240 -5.46 -9.30 -7.21
C LEU A 240 -5.84 -8.40 -6.02
N MET A 241 -5.39 -7.15 -5.98
CA MET A 241 -5.86 -6.17 -4.98
C MET A 241 -7.36 -5.92 -5.13
N ILE A 242 -7.83 -5.71 -6.36
CA ILE A 242 -9.26 -5.53 -6.65
C ILE A 242 -10.06 -6.75 -6.20
N LEU A 243 -9.60 -7.94 -6.54
CA LEU A 243 -10.22 -9.19 -6.16
C LEU A 243 -10.27 -9.37 -4.63
N ALA A 244 -9.20 -9.02 -3.93
CA ALA A 244 -9.15 -9.04 -2.47
C ALA A 244 -10.20 -8.11 -1.83
N PHE A 245 -10.41 -6.94 -2.41
CA PHE A 245 -11.43 -5.99 -1.96
C PHE A 245 -12.85 -6.42 -2.30
N GLN A 246 -13.09 -6.95 -3.51
CA GLN A 246 -14.41 -7.44 -3.94
C GLN A 246 -14.87 -8.63 -3.09
N SER A 247 -13.95 -9.53 -2.78
CA SER A 247 -14.23 -10.72 -1.99
C SER A 247 -14.24 -10.46 -0.48
N ASP A 248 -13.94 -9.23 -0.05
CA ASP A 248 -13.72 -8.86 1.36
C ASP A 248 -12.70 -9.78 2.06
N ALA A 249 -11.76 -10.34 1.29
CA ALA A 249 -10.67 -11.14 1.85
C ALA A 249 -9.78 -10.31 2.77
N THR A 250 -9.59 -9.04 2.42
CA THR A 250 -9.00 -8.01 3.28
C THR A 250 -9.57 -6.64 2.93
N ARG A 251 -9.42 -5.69 3.86
CA ARG A 251 -9.76 -4.26 3.63
C ARG A 251 -8.55 -3.35 3.73
N VAL A 252 -7.36 -3.91 3.92
CA VAL A 252 -6.11 -3.15 4.04
C VAL A 252 -5.05 -3.79 3.17
N ILE A 253 -4.51 -3.02 2.22
CA ILE A 253 -3.48 -3.49 1.31
C ILE A 253 -2.35 -2.46 1.26
N THR A 254 -1.10 -2.93 1.29
CA THR A 254 0.06 -2.14 0.89
C THR A 254 0.68 -2.75 -0.36
N PHE A 255 1.05 -1.92 -1.32
CA PHE A 255 1.72 -2.35 -2.52
C PHE A 255 2.93 -1.47 -2.81
N MET A 256 4.12 -2.01 -2.61
CA MET A 256 5.35 -1.37 -3.04
C MET A 256 5.53 -1.62 -4.54
N LEU A 257 5.47 -0.56 -5.35
CA LEU A 257 5.67 -0.63 -6.80
C LEU A 257 7.09 -1.08 -7.17
N ASP A 258 8.04 -0.84 -6.28
CA ASP A 258 9.34 -1.51 -6.16
C ASP A 258 9.89 -1.25 -4.74
N HIS A 259 11.11 -1.73 -4.41
CA HIS A 259 11.75 -1.37 -3.14
C HIS A 259 12.23 0.09 -3.14
N GLY A 260 12.52 0.65 -1.95
CA GLY A 260 12.79 2.08 -1.75
C GLY A 260 13.91 2.69 -2.60
N GLN A 261 14.81 1.88 -3.15
CA GLN A 261 15.89 2.30 -4.07
C GLN A 261 15.85 1.43 -5.32
N SER A 262 14.85 1.66 -6.17
CA SER A 262 14.64 0.81 -7.35
C SER A 262 15.70 1.03 -8.42
N ASN A 263 16.46 -0.02 -8.71
CA ASN A 263 17.37 -0.10 -9.85
C ASN A 263 16.74 -0.85 -11.05
N ARG A 264 15.41 -0.82 -11.17
CA ARG A 264 14.72 -1.41 -12.31
C ARG A 264 14.97 -0.61 -13.57
N TYR A 265 15.25 -1.31 -14.66
CA TYR A 265 15.26 -0.73 -16.00
C TYR A 265 13.84 -0.54 -16.52
N PHE A 266 13.58 0.63 -17.11
CA PHE A 266 12.32 0.97 -17.79
C PHE A 266 12.49 1.11 -19.30
N ASN A 267 13.47 0.45 -19.87
CA ASN A 267 13.79 0.45 -21.31
C ASN A 267 12.68 -0.13 -22.21
N PHE A 268 11.61 -0.68 -21.64
CA PHE A 268 10.39 -1.00 -22.36
C PHE A 268 9.52 0.24 -22.67
N ILE A 269 9.76 1.36 -22.01
CA ILE A 269 9.17 2.66 -22.36
C ILE A 269 10.01 3.25 -23.50
N PRO A 270 9.39 3.65 -24.63
CA PRO A 270 10.14 4.26 -25.74
C PRO A 270 11.00 5.44 -25.27
N GLU A 271 12.23 5.50 -25.77
CA GLU A 271 13.20 6.56 -25.48
C GLU A 271 13.67 6.66 -24.02
N VAL A 272 13.33 5.66 -23.16
CA VAL A 272 13.85 5.58 -21.79
C VAL A 272 14.97 4.55 -21.74
N ASP A 273 16.15 4.98 -21.28
CA ASP A 273 17.31 4.13 -21.04
C ASP A 273 17.95 4.45 -19.69
N GLY A 274 18.29 3.40 -18.96
CA GLY A 274 18.85 3.49 -17.63
C GLY A 274 17.97 2.91 -16.53
N THR A 275 18.56 2.73 -15.36
CA THR A 275 17.82 2.30 -14.16
C THR A 275 17.04 3.47 -13.56
N TRP A 276 15.93 3.17 -12.93
CA TRP A 276 15.12 4.21 -12.30
C TRP A 276 15.90 5.03 -11.28
N HIS A 277 16.71 4.40 -10.43
CA HIS A 277 17.54 5.09 -9.47
C HIS A 277 18.59 6.00 -10.14
N ALA A 278 19.28 5.51 -11.18
CA ALA A 278 20.21 6.34 -11.93
C ALA A 278 19.54 7.54 -12.59
N LEU A 279 18.33 7.36 -13.16
CA LEU A 279 17.52 8.43 -13.74
C LEU A 279 17.10 9.46 -12.68
N SER A 280 16.84 9.04 -11.43
CA SER A 280 16.43 9.98 -10.37
C SER A 280 17.52 11.00 -10.03
N HIS A 281 18.80 10.63 -10.20
CA HIS A 281 19.95 11.56 -10.08
C HIS A 281 20.15 12.39 -11.36
N TYR A 282 19.08 13.03 -11.83
CA TYR A 282 19.02 13.67 -13.15
C TYR A 282 19.88 14.93 -13.30
N GLN A 283 20.33 15.55 -12.23
CA GLN A 283 21.26 16.70 -12.32
C GLN A 283 22.67 16.29 -12.72
N ASN A 284 22.98 15.01 -12.73
CA ASN A 284 24.22 14.46 -13.23
C ASN A 284 23.96 13.67 -14.53
N ALA A 285 24.49 14.14 -15.66
CA ALA A 285 24.35 13.45 -16.94
C ALA A 285 25.23 12.20 -17.06
N SER A 286 26.21 12.00 -16.20
CA SER A 286 26.97 10.73 -16.10
C SER A 286 26.16 9.71 -15.30
N GLY A 287 26.07 8.47 -15.77
CA GLY A 287 25.34 7.38 -15.11
C GLY A 287 25.95 6.83 -13.84
N MET A 288 27.01 7.44 -13.34
CA MET A 288 27.76 6.93 -12.18
C MET A 288 27.05 7.27 -10.86
N THR A 289 26.11 6.43 -10.46
CA THR A 289 25.79 6.23 -9.05
C THR A 289 26.53 4.97 -8.57
N GLU A 290 26.79 4.84 -7.28
CA GLU A 290 27.46 3.65 -6.69
C GLU A 290 26.74 2.32 -7.04
N ASP A 291 25.51 2.40 -7.50
CA ASP A 291 24.62 1.28 -7.80
C ASP A 291 24.41 1.02 -9.29
N ASP A 292 25.03 1.81 -10.17
CA ASP A 292 25.01 1.61 -11.63
C ASP A 292 26.29 0.89 -12.06
N ASP A 293 26.23 0.06 -13.09
CA ASP A 293 27.40 -0.59 -13.68
C ASP A 293 28.37 0.41 -14.37
N GLY A 294 28.05 1.72 -14.32
CA GLY A 294 28.85 2.82 -14.80
C GLY A 294 28.92 2.92 -16.33
N THR A 295 28.09 2.18 -17.05
CA THR A 295 28.14 2.11 -18.52
C THR A 295 27.17 3.06 -19.21
N THR A 296 26.12 3.53 -18.51
CA THR A 296 25.09 4.40 -19.08
C THR A 296 25.48 5.87 -18.93
N SER A 297 25.47 6.62 -20.01
CA SER A 297 25.60 8.08 -20.01
C SER A 297 24.50 8.69 -20.87
N TRP A 298 24.03 9.88 -20.50
CA TRP A 298 22.98 10.61 -21.21
C TRP A 298 23.60 11.82 -21.90
N GLU A 299 22.98 12.24 -23.02
CA GLU A 299 23.46 13.37 -23.80
C GLU A 299 23.36 14.69 -23.03
N SER A 300 22.33 14.85 -22.18
CA SER A 300 22.15 16.03 -21.33
C SER A 300 21.35 15.73 -20.07
N VAL A 301 21.41 16.66 -19.13
CA VAL A 301 20.58 16.69 -17.90
C VAL A 301 19.10 16.73 -18.24
N GLU A 302 18.73 17.50 -19.26
CA GLU A 302 17.35 17.65 -19.73
C GLU A 302 16.80 16.33 -20.28
N GLN A 303 17.59 15.61 -21.09
CA GLN A 303 17.22 14.31 -21.61
C GLN A 303 17.00 13.31 -20.48
N LYS A 304 17.94 13.21 -19.55
CA LYS A 304 17.83 12.32 -18.38
C LYS A 304 16.62 12.64 -17.52
N ARG A 305 16.35 13.95 -17.29
CA ARG A 305 15.17 14.41 -16.56
C ARG A 305 13.87 14.03 -17.28
N ALA A 306 13.83 14.15 -18.61
CA ALA A 306 12.65 13.76 -19.41
C ALA A 306 12.39 12.25 -19.32
N MET A 307 13.41 11.41 -19.42
CA MET A 307 13.30 9.95 -19.23
C MET A 307 12.77 9.61 -17.83
N TYR A 308 13.29 10.27 -16.81
CA TYR A 308 12.81 10.08 -15.43
C TYR A 308 11.33 10.47 -15.29
N ALA A 309 10.90 11.56 -15.90
CA ALA A 309 9.51 11.98 -15.91
C ALA A 309 8.60 10.99 -16.68
N GLU A 310 9.07 10.34 -17.75
CA GLU A 310 8.33 9.27 -18.43
C GLU A 310 8.14 8.03 -17.55
N VAL A 311 9.11 7.67 -16.70
CA VAL A 311 8.94 6.61 -15.71
C VAL A 311 7.82 6.97 -14.72
N VAL A 312 7.76 8.22 -14.26
CA VAL A 312 6.68 8.71 -13.39
C VAL A 312 5.32 8.64 -14.11
N ARG A 313 5.26 9.08 -15.38
CA ARG A 313 4.05 9.03 -16.20
C ARG A 313 3.56 7.60 -16.41
N TRP A 314 4.47 6.65 -16.62
CA TRP A 314 4.13 5.24 -16.72
C TRP A 314 3.47 4.73 -15.43
N HIS A 315 3.98 5.11 -14.25
CA HIS A 315 3.35 4.73 -12.97
C HIS A 315 1.95 5.34 -12.83
N HIS A 316 1.74 6.58 -13.26
CA HIS A 316 0.40 7.17 -13.32
C HIS A 316 -0.54 6.37 -14.23
N SER A 317 -0.03 5.80 -15.33
CA SER A 317 -0.86 4.96 -16.21
C SER A 317 -1.28 3.64 -15.54
N GLN A 318 -0.44 3.06 -14.68
CA GLN A 318 -0.81 1.87 -13.91
C GLN A 318 -1.85 2.21 -12.83
N VAL A 319 -1.71 3.36 -12.16
CA VAL A 319 -2.74 3.84 -11.22
C VAL A 319 -4.06 4.10 -11.95
N ALA A 320 -4.02 4.75 -13.12
CA ALA A 320 -5.21 4.95 -13.95
C ALA A 320 -5.91 3.62 -14.33
N TYR A 321 -5.14 2.58 -14.63
CA TYR A 321 -5.65 1.22 -14.82
C TYR A 321 -6.42 0.73 -13.58
N LEU A 322 -5.80 0.80 -12.41
CA LEU A 322 -6.43 0.39 -11.14
C LEU A 322 -7.74 1.16 -10.89
N LEU A 323 -7.70 2.49 -10.98
CA LEU A 323 -8.87 3.34 -10.75
C LEU A 323 -9.99 3.05 -11.75
N GLY A 324 -9.67 2.86 -13.02
CA GLY A 324 -10.63 2.52 -14.06
C GLY A 324 -11.34 1.19 -13.80
N ARG A 325 -10.58 0.17 -13.38
CA ARG A 325 -11.14 -1.12 -13.00
C ARG A 325 -12.07 -1.00 -11.79
N MET A 326 -11.63 -0.32 -10.71
CA MET A 326 -12.43 -0.12 -9.50
C MET A 326 -13.69 0.73 -9.74
N LYS A 327 -13.63 1.74 -10.62
CA LYS A 327 -14.77 2.59 -10.97
C LYS A 327 -15.85 1.83 -11.73
N ASN A 328 -15.49 0.79 -12.46
CA ASN A 328 -16.43 -0.03 -13.23
C ASN A 328 -17.12 -1.13 -12.41
N ILE A 329 -16.69 -1.36 -11.17
CA ILE A 329 -17.26 -2.37 -10.29
C ILE A 329 -18.31 -1.72 -9.41
N ARG A 330 -19.58 -2.18 -9.53
CA ARG A 330 -20.71 -1.72 -8.71
C ARG A 330 -20.85 -2.58 -7.46
N GLU A 331 -21.06 -1.93 -6.33
CA GLU A 331 -21.33 -2.59 -5.06
C GLU A 331 -22.83 -2.57 -4.71
N PRO A 332 -23.28 -3.41 -3.78
CA PRO A 332 -24.71 -3.53 -3.43
C PRO A 332 -25.36 -2.24 -2.90
N ASP A 333 -24.57 -1.30 -2.39
CA ASP A 333 -25.01 0.02 -1.92
C ASP A 333 -25.27 1.02 -3.06
N GLY A 334 -24.96 0.64 -4.31
CA GLY A 334 -25.10 1.46 -5.51
C GLY A 334 -23.86 2.29 -5.85
N ASN A 335 -22.89 2.36 -4.96
CA ASN A 335 -21.60 2.99 -5.19
C ASN A 335 -20.70 2.11 -6.07
N THR A 336 -19.57 2.66 -6.50
CA THR A 336 -18.50 1.86 -7.09
C THR A 336 -17.55 1.37 -6.00
N LEU A 337 -16.74 0.34 -6.32
CA LEU A 337 -15.66 -0.09 -5.45
C LEU A 337 -14.69 1.06 -5.14
N LEU A 338 -14.45 1.95 -6.12
CA LEU A 338 -13.62 3.15 -5.93
C LEU A 338 -14.26 4.15 -4.95
N ASP A 339 -15.58 4.39 -5.05
CA ASP A 339 -16.28 5.29 -4.12
C ASP A 339 -16.15 4.81 -2.66
N ASN A 340 -16.15 3.50 -2.43
CA ASN A 340 -16.02 2.88 -1.12
C ASN A 340 -14.55 2.55 -0.74
N SER A 341 -13.59 3.14 -1.44
CA SER A 341 -12.17 2.93 -1.20
C SER A 341 -11.41 4.23 -0.96
N MET A 342 -10.24 4.10 -0.38
CA MET A 342 -9.22 5.12 -0.20
C MET A 342 -7.89 4.56 -0.69
N ILE A 343 -7.36 5.10 -1.78
CA ILE A 343 -6.11 4.64 -2.40
C ILE A 343 -5.10 5.78 -2.30
N LEU A 344 -4.16 5.68 -1.39
CA LEU A 344 -3.08 6.66 -1.24
C LEU A 344 -1.86 6.18 -2.03
N MET A 345 -1.47 6.93 -3.06
CA MET A 345 -0.21 6.76 -3.75
C MET A 345 0.76 7.85 -3.32
N GLY A 346 1.99 7.48 -3.07
CA GLY A 346 3.04 8.43 -2.74
C GLY A 346 4.38 7.80 -2.45
N GLY A 347 5.32 8.62 -2.06
CA GLY A 347 6.68 8.23 -1.71
C GLY A 347 7.27 9.08 -0.59
N ALA A 348 8.41 8.66 -0.11
CA ALA A 348 9.13 9.31 0.97
C ALA A 348 10.22 10.29 0.47
N ILE A 349 10.35 10.45 -0.83
CA ILE A 349 11.30 11.34 -1.48
C ILE A 349 10.52 12.29 -2.39
N GLY A 350 10.72 13.58 -2.21
CA GLY A 350 10.19 14.62 -3.09
C GLY A 350 11.01 14.70 -4.38
N ASP A 351 12.06 15.48 -4.40
CA ASP A 351 13.00 15.48 -5.51
C ASP A 351 13.97 14.29 -5.41
N GLY A 352 13.96 13.44 -6.44
CA GLY A 352 14.80 12.23 -6.45
C GLY A 352 16.30 12.53 -6.45
N ASN A 353 16.72 13.68 -6.98
CA ASN A 353 18.14 14.07 -6.99
C ASN A 353 18.62 14.57 -5.62
N GLU A 354 17.76 15.33 -4.94
CA GLU A 354 18.09 15.93 -3.63
C GLU A 354 17.84 14.98 -2.46
N HIS A 355 17.06 13.89 -2.68
CA HIS A 355 16.60 13.01 -1.63
C HIS A 355 15.84 13.74 -0.51
N ASP A 356 15.15 14.83 -0.84
CA ASP A 356 14.49 15.63 0.17
C ASP A 356 13.15 14.99 0.61
N ALA A 357 12.80 15.22 1.87
CA ALA A 357 11.56 14.75 2.48
C ALA A 357 10.44 15.79 2.40
N SER A 358 10.58 16.78 1.52
CA SER A 358 9.60 17.85 1.29
C SER A 358 8.94 17.72 -0.08
N HIS A 359 7.79 18.38 -0.25
CA HIS A 359 7.02 18.31 -1.50
C HIS A 359 6.80 16.87 -1.99
N LEU A 360 6.51 15.99 -1.03
CA LEU A 360 6.36 14.55 -1.30
C LEU A 360 5.27 14.31 -2.34
N PRO A 361 5.53 13.43 -3.34
CA PRO A 361 4.49 13.00 -4.25
C PRO A 361 3.40 12.30 -3.46
N THR A 362 2.21 12.92 -3.47
CA THR A 362 1.06 12.43 -2.70
C THR A 362 -0.20 12.58 -3.54
N LEU A 363 -0.93 11.50 -3.73
CA LEU A 363 -2.19 11.44 -4.45
C LEU A 363 -3.13 10.51 -3.70
N LEU A 364 -4.33 10.98 -3.39
CA LEU A 364 -5.39 10.15 -2.80
C LEU A 364 -6.53 10.01 -3.80
N ALA A 365 -6.94 8.77 -4.09
CA ALA A 365 -8.08 8.45 -4.94
C ALA A 365 -9.18 7.73 -4.15
N GLY A 366 -10.43 7.93 -4.58
CA GLY A 366 -11.60 7.33 -3.96
C GLY A 366 -12.22 8.21 -2.89
N ARG A 367 -13.48 7.89 -2.55
CA ARG A 367 -14.34 8.79 -1.75
C ARG A 367 -14.54 8.32 -0.31
N GLY A 368 -13.93 7.19 0.08
CA GLY A 368 -14.07 6.65 1.44
C GLY A 368 -15.51 6.55 1.90
N GLY A 369 -16.39 5.97 1.03
CA GLY A 369 -17.81 5.87 1.28
C GLY A 369 -18.54 7.22 1.34
N GLY A 370 -18.06 8.22 0.62
CA GLY A 370 -18.63 9.57 0.59
C GLY A 370 -18.10 10.52 1.68
N THR A 371 -17.10 10.10 2.44
CA THR A 371 -16.49 10.92 3.51
C THR A 371 -15.34 11.81 3.03
N ILE A 372 -14.95 11.67 1.76
CA ILE A 372 -13.85 12.41 1.14
C ILE A 372 -14.38 13.20 -0.05
N LYS A 373 -14.12 14.50 -0.06
CA LYS A 373 -14.43 15.38 -1.19
C LYS A 373 -13.24 15.38 -2.16
N THR A 374 -13.38 14.75 -3.30
CA THR A 374 -12.36 14.62 -4.35
C THR A 374 -12.44 15.72 -5.41
N GLY A 375 -11.64 15.62 -6.48
CA GLY A 375 -11.62 16.58 -7.59
C GLY A 375 -10.81 17.84 -7.30
N ARG A 376 -9.82 17.78 -6.37
CA ARG A 376 -9.14 18.98 -5.86
C ARG A 376 -7.62 18.85 -5.77
N TYR A 377 -6.96 19.95 -6.03
CA TYR A 377 -5.61 20.24 -5.56
C TYR A 377 -5.69 21.09 -4.30
N ILE A 378 -5.03 20.67 -3.25
CA ILE A 378 -5.00 21.38 -1.96
C ILE A 378 -3.58 21.86 -1.72
N ASN A 379 -3.31 23.11 -2.02
CA ASN A 379 -2.02 23.71 -1.72
C ASN A 379 -2.01 24.22 -0.27
N HIS A 380 -1.05 23.76 0.50
CA HIS A 380 -0.84 24.22 1.87
C HIS A 380 0.22 25.32 1.88
N ASP A 381 -0.09 26.43 2.58
CA ASP A 381 0.84 27.55 2.75
C ASP A 381 2.05 27.12 3.62
N GLU A 382 1.80 26.26 4.60
CA GLU A 382 2.82 25.68 5.48
C GLU A 382 3.03 24.18 5.20
N PRO A 383 4.24 23.66 5.41
CA PRO A 383 4.51 22.23 5.27
C PRO A 383 3.57 21.38 6.13
N THR A 384 2.88 20.45 5.51
CA THR A 384 1.90 19.58 6.17
C THR A 384 2.44 18.18 6.32
N ASP A 385 2.44 17.66 7.55
CA ASP A 385 2.96 16.32 7.88
C ASP A 385 2.12 15.22 7.20
N LEU A 386 2.79 14.36 6.43
CA LEU A 386 2.19 13.20 5.78
C LEU A 386 1.45 12.29 6.77
N ALA A 387 1.99 12.13 7.97
CA ALA A 387 1.38 11.27 8.99
C ALA A 387 -0.02 11.76 9.42
N SER A 388 -0.33 13.06 9.27
CA SER A 388 -1.68 13.59 9.50
C SER A 388 -2.71 13.03 8.50
N ILE A 389 -2.30 12.80 7.24
CA ILE A 389 -3.14 12.15 6.22
C ILE A 389 -3.42 10.71 6.63
N HIS A 390 -2.42 9.97 7.10
CA HIS A 390 -2.61 8.61 7.59
C HIS A 390 -3.58 8.56 8.77
N VAL A 391 -3.50 9.51 9.73
CA VAL A 391 -4.46 9.62 10.83
C VAL A 391 -5.88 9.79 10.28
N ALA A 392 -6.08 10.69 9.32
CA ALA A 392 -7.39 10.93 8.71
C ALA A 392 -7.96 9.70 7.98
N LEU A 393 -7.10 8.90 7.32
CA LEU A 393 -7.50 7.67 6.66
C LEU A 393 -7.82 6.56 7.67
N MET A 394 -7.00 6.38 8.71
CA MET A 394 -7.24 5.42 9.78
C MET A 394 -8.57 5.69 10.52
N GLN A 395 -8.89 6.95 10.80
CA GLN A 395 -10.17 7.34 11.39
C GLN A 395 -11.35 6.93 10.50
N ARG A 396 -11.24 7.05 9.19
CA ARG A 396 -12.26 6.61 8.22
C ARG A 396 -12.40 5.10 8.11
N MET A 397 -11.37 4.35 8.54
CA MET A 397 -11.43 2.91 8.75
C MET A 397 -12.00 2.52 10.12
N GLY A 398 -12.41 3.49 10.93
CA GLY A 398 -13.00 3.29 12.24
C GLY A 398 -12.01 3.19 13.41
N VAL A 399 -10.72 3.45 13.15
CA VAL A 399 -9.70 3.42 14.21
C VAL A 399 -9.81 4.68 15.08
N PRO A 400 -9.99 4.57 16.42
CA PRO A 400 -10.05 5.71 17.32
C PRO A 400 -8.64 6.22 17.65
N ILE A 401 -8.02 6.91 16.68
CA ILE A 401 -6.66 7.41 16.78
C ILE A 401 -6.62 8.91 16.50
N GLU A 402 -5.77 9.64 17.22
CA GLU A 402 -5.61 11.08 17.07
C GLU A 402 -4.20 11.46 16.56
N ARG A 403 -3.24 10.54 16.70
CA ARG A 403 -1.82 10.80 16.42
C ARG A 403 -1.16 9.58 15.79
N LEU A 404 -0.19 9.84 14.89
CA LEU A 404 0.73 8.84 14.36
C LEU A 404 2.11 9.48 14.22
N GLY A 405 3.15 8.85 14.76
CA GLY A 405 4.51 9.36 14.64
C GLY A 405 4.62 10.79 15.13
N THR A 406 5.09 11.68 14.28
CA THR A 406 5.24 13.11 14.53
C THR A 406 3.94 13.90 14.39
N ALA A 407 2.93 13.37 13.70
CA ALA A 407 1.67 14.07 13.49
C ALA A 407 0.91 14.31 14.81
N GLY A 408 0.66 15.56 15.13
CA GLY A 408 -0.09 15.98 16.30
C GLY A 408 -1.60 16.08 16.10
N SER A 409 -2.10 15.96 14.86
CA SER A 409 -3.52 16.14 14.50
C SER A 409 -3.88 15.34 13.26
N THR A 410 -5.18 15.25 12.99
CA THR A 410 -5.71 14.70 11.74
C THR A 410 -5.61 15.73 10.59
N TYR A 411 -5.54 15.24 9.37
CA TYR A 411 -5.59 16.07 8.16
C TYR A 411 -7.02 16.49 7.84
N GLU A 412 -7.29 17.78 7.82
CA GLU A 412 -8.63 18.34 7.59
C GLU A 412 -8.99 18.50 6.10
N GLY A 413 -8.00 18.43 5.20
CA GLY A 413 -8.18 18.64 3.77
C GLY A 413 -9.03 17.60 3.04
N LEU A 414 -9.57 16.59 3.72
CA LEU A 414 -10.38 15.55 3.09
C LEU A 414 -11.88 15.87 3.04
N ILE A 415 -12.33 16.95 3.70
CA ILE A 415 -13.75 17.32 3.81
C ILE A 415 -14.14 18.36 2.75
#